data_5b0e43e5cad51020c8f65890b2c65ff7
#
_entry.id   5b0e43e5cad51020c8f65890b2c65ff7
#
_cell.length_a   1.000
_cell.length_b   1.000
_cell.length_c   1.000
_cell.angle_alpha   90.00
_cell.angle_beta   90.00
_cell.angle_gamma   90.00
#
_symmetry.space_group_name_H-M   'P 1'
#
loop_
_entity.id
_entity.type
_entity.pdbx_description
1 polymer ?
#
loop_
_entity_poly.entity_id
_entity_poly.type
_entity_poly.pdbx_seq_one_letter_code
_entity_poly.pdbx_strand_id
1 'polypeptide(L)'
;LISVNGIVINSNLEYKKYLKDLNIGEELEVVVDRDGKKVNCRALLTELDGEKIIGLYLVSLVDFEINPEVKLNFKWNESGPSDGFMLSLAIYDRLVSDDLTKGRKIVGTGTIDIDGNI
;
A
#
# COMPACT_ATOMS: atom_id res chain seq x y z
N LEU A 1 -5.72 1.71 10.46
CA LEU A 1 -7.17 1.49 10.51
C LEU A 1 -7.46 0.12 11.11
N ILE A 2 -8.43 0.02 12.03
CA ILE A 2 -8.85 -1.24 12.65
C ILE A 2 -10.27 -1.58 12.18
N SER A 3 -11.21 -0.65 12.32
CA SER A 3 -12.59 -0.89 11.93
C SER A 3 -13.31 0.40 11.50
N VAL A 4 -14.38 0.22 10.74
CA VAL A 4 -15.34 1.27 10.37
C VAL A 4 -16.74 0.78 10.74
N ASN A 5 -17.50 1.56 11.52
CA ASN A 5 -18.81 1.20 12.08
C ASN A 5 -18.83 -0.20 12.74
N GLY A 6 -17.74 -0.54 13.46
CA GLY A 6 -17.57 -1.84 14.12
C GLY A 6 -17.14 -2.99 13.19
N ILE A 7 -17.11 -2.80 11.88
CA ILE A 7 -16.63 -3.81 10.91
C ILE A 7 -15.12 -3.72 10.81
N VAL A 8 -14.44 -4.83 11.08
CA VAL A 8 -12.97 -4.92 10.98
C VAL A 8 -12.55 -4.83 9.52
N ILE A 9 -11.55 -4.02 9.24
CA ILE A 9 -11.01 -3.78 7.89
C ILE A 9 -9.58 -4.32 7.84
N ASN A 10 -9.35 -5.36 7.07
CA ASN A 10 -8.05 -6.03 6.95
C ASN A 10 -7.27 -5.66 5.69
N SER A 11 -7.93 -5.02 4.71
CA SER A 11 -7.28 -4.64 3.47
C SER A 11 -7.88 -3.37 2.85
N ASN A 12 -7.12 -2.72 1.96
CA ASN A 12 -7.62 -1.61 1.15
C ASN A 12 -8.83 -2.00 0.28
N LEU A 13 -8.86 -3.24 -0.19
CA LEU A 13 -9.96 -3.75 -1.00
C LEU A 13 -11.25 -3.87 -0.19
N GLU A 14 -11.18 -4.43 1.03
CA GLU A 14 -12.33 -4.51 1.95
C GLU A 14 -12.82 -3.12 2.33
N TYR A 15 -11.91 -2.19 2.63
CA TYR A 15 -12.23 -0.80 2.90
C TYR A 15 -13.02 -0.15 1.75
N LYS A 16 -12.49 -0.20 0.53
CA LYS A 16 -13.16 0.37 -0.65
C LYS A 16 -14.51 -0.28 -0.92
N LYS A 17 -14.59 -1.60 -0.79
CA LYS A 17 -15.83 -2.35 -0.97
C LYS A 17 -16.90 -1.94 0.05
N TYR A 18 -16.52 -1.80 1.31
CA TYR A 18 -17.44 -1.39 2.37
C TYR A 18 -17.98 0.02 2.15
N LEU A 19 -17.13 0.97 1.78
CA LEU A 19 -17.56 2.36 1.56
C LEU A 19 -18.51 2.51 0.35
N LYS A 20 -18.46 1.60 -0.63
CA LYS A 20 -19.35 1.67 -1.81
C LYS A 20 -20.82 1.64 -1.45
N ASP A 21 -21.19 0.88 -0.43
CA ASP A 21 -22.57 0.66 -0.03
C ASP A 21 -23.13 1.75 0.91
N LEU A 22 -22.28 2.68 1.38
CA LEU A 22 -22.65 3.78 2.26
C LEU A 22 -23.00 5.05 1.47
N ASN A 23 -23.69 6.01 2.12
CA ASN A 23 -24.10 7.25 1.48
C ASN A 23 -23.08 8.38 1.74
N ILE A 24 -22.78 9.18 0.70
CA ILE A 24 -21.97 10.41 0.88
C ILE A 24 -22.66 11.31 1.89
N GLY A 25 -21.89 11.90 2.79
CA GLY A 25 -22.38 12.74 3.89
C GLY A 25 -22.71 11.94 5.17
N GLU A 26 -22.58 10.61 5.15
CA GLU A 26 -22.74 9.78 6.34
C GLU A 26 -21.55 9.95 7.30
N GLU A 27 -21.83 10.08 8.60
CA GLU A 27 -20.81 10.11 9.64
C GLU A 27 -20.50 8.68 10.08
N LEU A 28 -19.25 8.27 9.97
CA LEU A 28 -18.79 6.92 10.29
C LEU A 28 -17.96 6.90 11.56
N GLU A 29 -18.18 5.89 12.39
CA GLU A 29 -17.31 5.60 13.52
C GLU A 29 -16.06 4.84 13.03
N VAL A 30 -14.88 5.38 13.31
CA VAL A 30 -13.61 4.83 12.84
C VAL A 30 -12.72 4.52 14.03
N VAL A 31 -12.24 3.29 14.12
CA VAL A 31 -11.25 2.88 15.13
C VAL A 31 -9.88 2.74 14.47
N VAL A 32 -8.90 3.41 15.02
CA VAL A 32 -7.50 3.34 14.57
C VAL A 32 -6.59 2.90 15.71
N ASP A 33 -5.48 2.25 15.35
CA ASP A 33 -4.35 2.11 16.25
C ASP A 33 -3.45 3.35 16.12
N ARG A 34 -3.15 3.97 17.25
CA ARG A 34 -2.21 5.08 17.33
C ARG A 34 -1.24 4.78 18.46
N ASP A 35 -0.01 4.41 18.09
CA ASP A 35 1.05 4.07 19.04
C ASP A 35 0.65 2.95 20.03
N GLY A 36 0.02 1.88 19.52
CA GLY A 36 -0.46 0.74 20.30
C GLY A 36 -1.75 0.99 21.11
N LYS A 37 -2.39 2.15 20.91
CA LYS A 37 -3.67 2.49 21.57
C LYS A 37 -4.80 2.59 20.55
N LYS A 38 -5.91 1.95 20.86
CA LYS A 38 -7.14 2.11 20.08
C LYS A 38 -7.75 3.47 20.35
N VAL A 39 -7.97 4.23 19.28
CA VAL A 39 -8.59 5.56 19.31
C VAL A 39 -9.84 5.53 18.46
N ASN A 40 -10.96 5.96 19.03
CA ASN A 40 -12.22 6.14 18.32
C ASN A 40 -12.25 7.54 17.71
N CYS A 41 -12.53 7.61 16.43
CA CYS A 41 -12.68 8.85 15.67
C CYS A 41 -14.01 8.83 14.95
N ARG A 42 -14.47 10.01 14.52
CA ARG A 42 -15.59 10.15 13.59
C ARG A 42 -15.07 10.75 12.29
N ALA A 43 -15.55 10.23 11.18
CA ALA A 43 -15.17 10.69 9.86
C ALA A 43 -16.41 10.84 8.99
N LEU A 44 -16.43 11.88 8.18
CA LEU A 44 -17.50 12.11 7.21
C LEU A 44 -17.14 11.42 5.90
N LEU A 45 -18.07 10.62 5.36
CA LEU A 45 -17.92 10.00 4.06
C LEU A 45 -18.08 11.07 2.97
N THR A 46 -17.03 11.25 2.18
CA THR A 46 -16.98 12.21 1.08
C THR A 46 -16.66 11.50 -0.23
N GLU A 47 -16.61 12.24 -1.33
CA GLU A 47 -16.17 11.75 -2.63
C GLU A 47 -14.99 12.57 -3.12
N LEU A 48 -14.00 11.89 -3.69
CA LEU A 48 -12.87 12.49 -4.39
C LEU A 48 -12.58 11.65 -5.64
N ASP A 49 -12.56 12.30 -6.80
CA ASP A 49 -12.28 11.67 -8.11
C ASP A 49 -13.18 10.44 -8.41
N GLY A 50 -14.44 10.48 -7.96
CA GLY A 50 -15.40 9.38 -8.13
C GLY A 50 -15.26 8.22 -7.15
N GLU A 51 -14.32 8.30 -6.20
CA GLU A 51 -14.16 7.31 -5.13
C GLU A 51 -14.70 7.84 -3.80
N LYS A 52 -15.41 7.00 -3.06
CA LYS A 52 -15.85 7.30 -1.69
C LYS A 52 -14.68 7.18 -0.72
N ILE A 53 -14.43 8.22 0.04
CA ILE A 53 -13.31 8.30 0.99
C ILE A 53 -13.75 8.90 2.32
N ILE A 54 -13.00 8.64 3.39
CA ILE A 54 -13.16 9.24 4.72
C ILE A 54 -11.95 10.10 5.13
N GLY A 55 -11.25 10.67 4.14
CA GLY A 55 -10.10 11.55 4.39
C GLY A 55 -8.86 10.84 4.96
N LEU A 56 -8.76 9.51 4.77
CA LEU A 56 -7.60 8.72 5.16
C LEU A 56 -6.84 8.26 3.91
N TYR A 57 -5.52 8.41 3.95
CA TYR A 57 -4.63 7.75 3.01
C TYR A 57 -4.19 6.42 3.61
N LEU A 58 -4.64 5.32 3.03
CA LEU A 58 -4.33 3.98 3.52
C LEU A 58 -3.15 3.39 2.76
N VAL A 59 -2.19 2.90 3.52
CA VAL A 59 -1.07 2.09 3.01
C VAL A 59 -1.23 0.69 3.57
N SER A 60 -1.16 -0.31 2.69
CA SER A 60 -1.15 -1.71 3.14
C SER A 60 0.22 -2.02 3.74
N LEU A 61 0.22 -2.46 4.99
CA LEU A 61 1.40 -3.07 5.60
C LEU A 61 1.34 -4.56 5.28
N VAL A 62 2.33 -5.04 4.57
CA VAL A 62 2.48 -6.46 4.24
C VAL A 62 3.66 -6.98 5.04
N ASP A 63 3.39 -7.99 5.88
CA ASP A 63 4.44 -8.75 6.55
C ASP A 63 4.85 -9.91 5.64
N PHE A 64 6.13 -10.04 5.36
CA PHE A 64 6.65 -11.11 4.53
C PHE A 64 8.00 -11.59 5.03
N GLU A 65 8.22 -12.88 4.93
CA GLU A 65 9.54 -13.48 5.14
C GLU A 65 10.23 -13.67 3.80
N ILE A 66 11.45 -13.15 3.66
CA ILE A 66 12.26 -13.29 2.44
C ILE A 66 13.50 -14.11 2.78
N ASN A 67 13.77 -15.13 1.97
CA ASN A 67 15.01 -15.88 2.01
C ASN A 67 15.62 -15.93 0.59
N PRO A 68 16.84 -15.40 0.38
CA PRO A 68 17.72 -14.76 1.36
C PRO A 68 17.22 -13.40 1.86
N GLU A 69 17.72 -12.97 3.03
CA GLU A 69 17.37 -11.68 3.62
C GLU A 69 17.75 -10.53 2.67
N VAL A 70 16.79 -9.66 2.37
CA VAL A 70 16.99 -8.46 1.54
C VAL A 70 16.96 -7.21 2.43
N LYS A 71 18.09 -6.50 2.52
CA LYS A 71 18.19 -5.23 3.23
C LYS A 71 18.07 -4.07 2.26
N LEU A 72 17.07 -3.25 2.47
CA LEU A 72 16.76 -2.08 1.64
C LEU A 72 17.08 -0.81 2.43
N ASN A 73 17.93 0.05 1.85
CA ASN A 73 18.26 1.36 2.42
C ASN A 73 17.61 2.44 1.57
N PHE A 74 16.36 2.79 1.91
CA PHE A 74 15.66 3.88 1.24
C PHE A 74 15.88 5.22 1.92
N LYS A 75 15.90 6.27 1.12
CA LYS A 75 15.68 7.63 1.60
C LYS A 75 14.19 7.96 1.58
N TRP A 76 13.77 8.86 2.45
CA TRP A 76 12.36 9.28 2.58
C TRP A 76 11.71 9.79 1.29
N ASN A 77 12.49 10.26 0.35
CA ASN A 77 12.05 10.79 -0.94
C ASN A 77 12.16 9.77 -2.09
N GLU A 78 12.58 8.55 -1.79
CA GLU A 78 12.69 7.44 -2.75
C GLU A 78 11.48 6.52 -2.54
N SER A 79 10.31 6.91 -3.05
CA SER A 79 9.09 6.12 -2.96
C SER A 79 8.16 6.42 -4.13
N GLY A 80 7.54 5.38 -4.66
CA GLY A 80 6.59 5.49 -5.75
C GLY A 80 6.46 4.19 -6.53
N PRO A 81 5.44 4.07 -7.39
CA PRO A 81 5.23 2.86 -8.18
C PRO A 81 6.43 2.49 -9.05
N SER A 82 7.07 3.47 -9.68
CA SER A 82 8.26 3.27 -10.52
C SER A 82 9.48 2.80 -9.72
N ASP A 83 9.64 3.32 -8.51
CA ASP A 83 10.73 2.90 -7.62
C ASP A 83 10.52 1.45 -7.18
N GLY A 84 9.28 1.06 -6.83
CA GLY A 84 8.91 -0.30 -6.51
C GLY A 84 9.20 -1.27 -7.66
N PHE A 85 8.84 -0.90 -8.87
CA PHE A 85 9.12 -1.70 -10.06
C PHE A 85 10.62 -1.88 -10.31
N MET A 86 11.39 -0.78 -10.32
CA MET A 86 12.84 -0.83 -10.56
C MET A 86 13.57 -1.58 -9.44
N LEU A 87 13.09 -1.46 -8.20
CA LEU A 87 13.63 -2.21 -7.07
C LEU A 87 13.39 -3.72 -7.23
N SER A 88 12.19 -4.13 -7.64
CA SER A 88 11.88 -5.54 -7.88
C SER A 88 12.81 -6.14 -8.92
N LEU A 89 13.09 -5.42 -10.00
CA LEU A 89 14.06 -5.83 -11.02
C LEU A 89 15.49 -5.91 -10.46
N ALA A 90 15.89 -4.96 -9.62
CA ALA A 90 17.23 -4.97 -9.02
C ALA A 90 17.42 -6.10 -8.00
N ILE A 91 16.36 -6.46 -7.26
CA ILE A 91 16.37 -7.62 -6.37
C ILE A 91 16.48 -8.90 -7.19
N TYR A 92 15.66 -9.02 -8.24
CA TYR A 92 15.65 -10.17 -9.12
C TYR A 92 17.03 -10.41 -9.77
N ASP A 93 17.65 -9.36 -10.31
CA ASP A 93 18.98 -9.42 -10.92
C ASP A 93 20.04 -9.92 -9.92
N ARG A 94 19.93 -9.61 -8.64
CA ARG A 94 20.85 -10.10 -7.61
C ARG A 94 20.59 -11.53 -7.14
N LEU A 95 19.40 -12.05 -7.37
CA LEU A 95 19.02 -13.41 -6.98
C LEU A 95 19.30 -14.44 -8.08
N VAL A 96 19.39 -14.01 -9.33
CA VAL A 96 19.73 -14.90 -10.45
C VAL A 96 21.22 -14.94 -10.68
N SER A 97 21.70 -16.05 -11.28
CA SER A 97 23.13 -16.26 -11.56
C SER A 97 23.65 -15.41 -12.72
N ASP A 98 22.76 -15.01 -13.62
CA ASP A 98 23.09 -14.23 -14.80
C ASP A 98 22.93 -12.74 -14.54
N ASP A 99 23.96 -11.95 -14.85
CA ASP A 99 23.89 -10.49 -14.83
C ASP A 99 22.97 -10.01 -15.97
N LEU A 100 21.71 -9.69 -15.63
CA LEU A 100 20.70 -9.22 -16.60
C LEU A 100 21.06 -7.86 -17.16
N THR A 101 21.74 -7.04 -16.38
CA THR A 101 22.15 -5.69 -16.78
C THR A 101 23.38 -5.72 -17.70
N LYS A 102 24.19 -6.76 -17.65
CA LYS A 102 25.48 -6.89 -18.33
C LYS A 102 26.40 -5.69 -18.02
N GLY A 103 26.42 -5.29 -16.76
CA GLY A 103 27.20 -4.13 -16.29
C GLY A 103 26.67 -2.77 -16.76
N ARG A 104 25.47 -2.69 -17.32
CA ARG A 104 24.88 -1.43 -17.78
C ARG A 104 24.04 -0.78 -16.70
N LYS A 105 24.01 0.54 -16.72
CA LYS A 105 23.08 1.31 -15.90
C LYS A 105 21.69 1.29 -16.55
N ILE A 106 20.73 0.71 -15.86
CA ILE A 106 19.34 0.62 -16.33
C ILE A 106 18.52 1.73 -15.68
N VAL A 107 17.67 2.35 -16.48
CA VAL A 107 16.67 3.33 -16.05
C VAL A 107 15.33 2.93 -16.65
N GLY A 108 14.29 2.95 -15.84
CA GLY A 108 12.95 2.57 -16.29
C GLY A 108 11.87 3.24 -15.45
N THR A 109 10.65 3.11 -15.93
CA THR A 109 9.43 3.49 -15.21
C THR A 109 8.36 2.44 -15.48
N GLY A 110 7.48 2.23 -14.52
CA GLY A 110 6.40 1.26 -14.60
C GLY A 110 5.78 1.03 -13.24
N THR A 111 4.86 0.11 -13.19
CA THR A 111 4.26 -0.39 -11.96
C THR A 111 4.34 -1.91 -11.95
N ILE A 112 4.38 -2.50 -10.79
CA ILE A 112 4.23 -3.95 -10.61
C ILE A 112 3.20 -4.17 -9.52
N ASP A 113 2.25 -5.06 -9.77
CA ASP A 113 1.27 -5.45 -8.76
C ASP A 113 1.75 -6.65 -7.93
N ILE A 114 0.93 -7.07 -6.96
CA ILE A 114 1.25 -8.20 -6.07
C ILE A 114 1.30 -9.54 -6.82
N ASP A 115 0.66 -9.63 -7.96
CA ASP A 115 0.62 -10.81 -8.82
C ASP A 115 1.77 -10.83 -9.84
N GLY A 116 2.60 -9.77 -9.85
CA GLY A 116 3.75 -9.63 -10.74
C GLY A 116 3.43 -9.08 -12.14
N ASN A 117 2.24 -8.56 -12.35
CA ASN A 117 1.88 -7.92 -13.63
C ASN A 117 2.49 -6.52 -13.71
N ILE A 118 2.97 -6.16 -14.90
CA ILE A 118 3.64 -4.88 -15.22
C ILE A 118 2.72 -4.05 -16.11
#